data_2d5903fbf891bfc71b00073b3c4f82ab
#
_entry.id   2d5903fbf891bfc71b00073b3c4f82ab
#
_cell.length_a   1.000
_cell.length_b   1.000
_cell.length_c   1.000
_cell.angle_alpha   90.00
_cell.angle_beta   90.00
_cell.angle_gamma   90.00
#
_symmetry.space_group_name_H-M   'P 1'
#
loop_
_entity.id
_entity.type
_entity.pdbx_description
1 polymer ?
#
loop_
_entity_poly.entity_id
_entity_poly.type
_entity_poly.pdbx_seq_one_letter_code
_entity_poly.pdbx_strand_id
1 'polypeptide(L)'
;MIDLSEVGAFPALTAAGFEITFGIYLPGVRATDGFDLVVRIIHTHDRFDPAILPQDFNMTWTAGSALDLWAATVSVQPIAGTNFGAEGVYLYRYQLWWTPAGKPRQLITLWFTDPFARQTDVGLLSAVTLSRTASPFVWNDGAYRTPDLDDLIVYELETEQFNDTFDGVIDRLPYLQSLGVNCLELMPVTSPKLDFDWGYGPLHYFAPSAHIGGPDGLKRLVNACHNRQMAVILDVVYQHVDPAFPYSQVYADIDSTVGAPRVPSPMISGSGPFGPQCDFSHAFTQEYFAAANVYWLNEYNVDGFRYDEVTDLYTSPTDTAYAMLAYKTYNESLGIPRFLPAAQSYSRIIQCAEALSKAPDVLGNTYTNCAWQDDLLNTAEWIAAGNTPSDGLAHTLDPLFSNRYPSTKAVVNPAGNPVDMPVAPFQYLNSHDHSHLIVFSGTTGSGVLPPGDRSRFWRLQPLIIALYTSQGIPMLWEGEEFADNYNLPSDGSARIGLRRDTHWDYFYDAYGLALIRLYRRLGSLRRSLSALRSRESFYYWQQSLVNNQMIAYHRHAAATPGAPEQYAMVILNFGQTSGTITLPFPKAGTWTEELDADVRQSPETVQVGSAGDLQRVTVPSNYGCVFVL
;
A
#
# COMPACT_ATOMS: atom_id res chain seq x y z
N MET A 1 -1.20 -26.06 7.96
CA MET A 1 -0.50 -25.02 7.18
C MET A 1 -1.04 -25.11 5.75
N ILE A 2 -1.36 -23.99 5.13
CA ILE A 2 -1.78 -23.93 3.72
C ILE A 2 -0.57 -24.22 2.83
N ASP A 3 -0.71 -25.20 1.95
CA ASP A 3 0.30 -25.53 0.94
C ASP A 3 -0.15 -24.97 -0.42
N LEU A 4 0.48 -23.88 -0.85
CA LEU A 4 0.15 -23.22 -2.11
C LEU A 4 0.52 -24.06 -3.35
N SER A 5 1.26 -25.17 -3.21
CA SER A 5 1.52 -26.09 -4.31
C SER A 5 0.37 -27.04 -4.61
N GLU A 6 -0.60 -27.16 -3.68
CA GLU A 6 -1.77 -28.04 -3.82
C GLU A 6 -3.02 -27.30 -4.29
N VAL A 7 -3.07 -25.93 -4.23
CA VAL A 7 -4.28 -25.14 -4.45
C VAL A 7 -4.09 -24.05 -5.51
N GLY A 8 -5.15 -23.77 -6.26
CA GLY A 8 -5.14 -22.95 -7.47
C GLY A 8 -5.18 -23.80 -8.74
N ALA A 9 -4.81 -23.22 -9.87
CA ALA A 9 -4.74 -23.91 -11.17
C ALA A 9 -3.30 -23.95 -11.68
N PHE A 10 -2.81 -25.15 -11.97
CA PHE A 10 -1.43 -25.42 -12.42
C PHE A 10 -1.44 -26.00 -13.82
N PRO A 11 -1.04 -25.21 -14.85
CA PRO A 11 -0.92 -25.71 -16.21
C PRO A 11 0.36 -26.55 -16.37
N ALA A 12 0.27 -27.61 -17.13
CA ALA A 12 1.41 -28.44 -17.54
C ALA A 12 1.33 -28.82 -19.02
N LEU A 13 2.48 -28.85 -19.69
CA LEU A 13 2.60 -29.42 -21.04
C LEU A 13 3.18 -30.82 -20.93
N THR A 14 2.40 -31.81 -21.36
CA THR A 14 2.78 -33.21 -21.39
C THR A 14 3.02 -33.70 -22.82
N ALA A 15 3.49 -34.93 -22.98
CA ALA A 15 3.61 -35.54 -24.32
C ALA A 15 2.24 -35.73 -25.01
N ALA A 16 1.15 -35.78 -24.24
CA ALA A 16 -0.22 -35.95 -24.73
C ALA A 16 -0.95 -34.61 -25.03
N GLY A 17 -0.37 -33.48 -24.68
CA GLY A 17 -0.98 -32.15 -24.79
C GLY A 17 -0.96 -31.38 -23.47
N PHE A 18 -1.90 -30.47 -23.31
CA PHE A 18 -2.02 -29.68 -22.06
C PHE A 18 -2.81 -30.44 -20.99
N GLU A 19 -2.37 -30.25 -19.76
CA GLU A 19 -3.10 -30.64 -18.56
C GLU A 19 -3.22 -29.45 -17.61
N ILE A 20 -4.29 -29.41 -16.81
CA ILE A 20 -4.46 -28.44 -15.73
C ILE A 20 -4.80 -29.20 -14.46
N THR A 21 -4.01 -29.03 -13.43
CA THR A 21 -4.34 -29.52 -12.08
C THR A 21 -4.99 -28.41 -11.29
N PHE A 22 -6.21 -28.64 -10.81
CA PHE A 22 -6.97 -27.75 -9.94
C PHE A 22 -6.96 -28.27 -8.53
N GLY A 23 -6.81 -27.39 -7.55
CA GLY A 23 -6.94 -27.72 -6.14
C GLY A 23 -7.58 -26.58 -5.35
N ILE A 24 -8.40 -26.94 -4.37
CA ILE A 24 -9.03 -25.98 -3.46
C ILE A 24 -9.24 -26.61 -2.09
N TYR A 25 -8.97 -25.88 -1.02
CA TYR A 25 -9.34 -26.26 0.34
C TYR A 25 -10.76 -25.77 0.66
N LEU A 26 -11.62 -26.67 1.10
CA LEU A 26 -12.97 -26.35 1.60
C LEU A 26 -13.20 -27.03 2.96
N PRO A 27 -12.64 -26.48 4.06
CA PRO A 27 -12.70 -27.10 5.38
C PRO A 27 -14.14 -27.46 5.80
N GLY A 28 -14.37 -28.70 6.18
CA GLY A 28 -15.67 -29.23 6.58
C GLY A 28 -16.58 -29.68 5.42
N VAL A 29 -16.26 -29.37 4.17
CA VAL A 29 -17.02 -29.80 2.98
C VAL A 29 -16.44 -31.11 2.44
N ARG A 30 -17.10 -32.25 2.70
CA ARG A 30 -16.55 -33.59 2.48
C ARG A 30 -17.44 -34.44 1.59
N ALA A 31 -16.82 -35.27 0.76
CA ALA A 31 -17.56 -36.26 -0.04
C ALA A 31 -18.33 -37.27 0.83
N THR A 32 -17.81 -37.60 2.02
CA THR A 32 -18.50 -38.49 2.98
C THR A 32 -19.81 -37.93 3.50
N ASP A 33 -19.99 -36.63 3.47
CA ASP A 33 -21.19 -35.91 3.92
C ASP A 33 -22.17 -35.65 2.75
N GLY A 34 -21.87 -36.20 1.56
CA GLY A 34 -22.66 -36.11 0.35
C GLY A 34 -22.38 -34.90 -0.52
N PHE A 35 -21.31 -34.13 -0.24
CA PHE A 35 -20.90 -33.03 -1.11
C PHE A 35 -20.14 -33.52 -2.34
N ASP A 36 -20.36 -32.83 -3.47
CA ASP A 36 -19.65 -33.01 -4.74
C ASP A 36 -19.21 -31.66 -5.28
N LEU A 37 -17.97 -31.56 -5.74
CA LEU A 37 -17.41 -30.36 -6.34
C LEU A 37 -17.13 -30.58 -7.83
N VAL A 38 -17.48 -29.59 -8.65
CA VAL A 38 -17.23 -29.57 -10.10
C VAL A 38 -16.44 -28.34 -10.47
N VAL A 39 -15.39 -28.51 -11.28
CA VAL A 39 -14.71 -27.41 -11.96
C VAL A 39 -15.26 -27.30 -13.39
N ARG A 40 -15.65 -26.09 -13.78
CA ARG A 40 -16.10 -25.76 -15.14
C ARG A 40 -15.08 -24.91 -15.84
N ILE A 41 -14.73 -25.26 -17.07
CA ILE A 41 -13.64 -24.65 -17.84
C ILE A 41 -14.12 -24.26 -19.23
N ILE A 42 -13.70 -23.09 -19.74
CA ILE A 42 -13.91 -22.66 -21.13
C ILE A 42 -12.69 -21.87 -21.63
N HIS A 43 -12.34 -22.01 -22.90
CA HIS A 43 -11.36 -21.14 -23.54
C HIS A 43 -11.95 -19.72 -23.73
N THR A 44 -11.16 -18.66 -23.50
CA THR A 44 -11.65 -17.27 -23.57
C THR A 44 -12.29 -16.91 -24.90
N HIS A 45 -11.78 -17.41 -26.02
CA HIS A 45 -12.35 -17.15 -27.34
C HIS A 45 -13.72 -17.79 -27.55
N ASP A 46 -14.05 -18.81 -26.78
CA ASP A 46 -15.32 -19.54 -26.89
C ASP A 46 -16.42 -19.00 -25.96
N ARG A 47 -16.05 -18.15 -24.99
CA ARG A 47 -16.91 -17.74 -23.85
C ARG A 47 -18.22 -17.06 -24.23
N PHE A 48 -18.27 -16.40 -25.39
CA PHE A 48 -19.43 -15.66 -25.85
C PHE A 48 -20.17 -16.38 -27.02
N ASP A 49 -19.71 -17.56 -27.45
CA ASP A 49 -20.40 -18.33 -28.45
C ASP A 49 -21.47 -19.25 -27.78
N PRO A 50 -22.77 -18.97 -27.95
CA PRO A 50 -23.81 -19.74 -27.28
C PRO A 50 -23.91 -21.20 -27.78
N ALA A 51 -23.25 -21.53 -28.89
CA ALA A 51 -23.19 -22.90 -29.41
C ALA A 51 -22.09 -23.74 -28.74
N ILE A 52 -21.15 -23.12 -28.06
CA ILE A 52 -20.04 -23.80 -27.39
C ILE A 52 -20.33 -23.88 -25.88
N LEU A 53 -20.43 -25.11 -25.39
CA LEU A 53 -20.66 -25.35 -23.97
C LEU A 53 -19.33 -25.48 -23.22
N PRO A 54 -19.19 -24.84 -22.02
CA PRO A 54 -18.10 -25.11 -21.12
C PRO A 54 -17.99 -26.58 -20.74
N GLN A 55 -16.80 -27.06 -20.43
CA GLN A 55 -16.54 -28.43 -20.02
C GLN A 55 -16.55 -28.55 -18.49
N ASP A 56 -17.26 -29.54 -17.97
CA ASP A 56 -17.39 -29.82 -16.54
C ASP A 56 -16.59 -31.06 -16.16
N PHE A 57 -15.81 -30.95 -15.06
CA PHE A 57 -15.01 -32.05 -14.52
C PHE A 57 -15.27 -32.21 -13.02
N ASN A 58 -15.57 -33.42 -12.59
CA ASN A 58 -15.71 -33.72 -11.17
C ASN A 58 -14.37 -33.65 -10.47
N MET A 59 -14.37 -33.05 -9.29
CA MET A 59 -13.20 -33.02 -8.41
C MET A 59 -13.27 -34.16 -7.39
N THR A 60 -12.13 -34.61 -6.93
CA THR A 60 -12.00 -35.68 -5.92
C THR A 60 -11.60 -35.07 -4.60
N TRP A 61 -12.37 -35.39 -3.54
CA TRP A 61 -11.99 -35.05 -2.17
C TRP A 61 -10.90 -36.01 -1.65
N THR A 62 -9.86 -35.44 -1.05
CA THR A 62 -8.73 -36.19 -0.49
C THR A 62 -9.01 -36.55 0.96
N ALA A 63 -9.30 -37.81 1.21
CA ALA A 63 -9.54 -38.32 2.56
C ALA A 63 -8.28 -38.16 3.43
N GLY A 64 -8.45 -37.60 4.64
CA GLY A 64 -7.35 -37.37 5.57
C GLY A 64 -6.59 -36.06 5.37
N SER A 65 -6.94 -35.24 4.36
CA SER A 65 -6.46 -33.86 4.28
C SER A 65 -6.97 -33.06 5.47
N ALA A 66 -6.06 -32.35 6.14
CA ALA A 66 -6.42 -31.55 7.32
C ALA A 66 -7.35 -30.37 7.00
N LEU A 67 -7.36 -29.93 5.73
CA LEU A 67 -8.13 -28.78 5.26
C LEU A 67 -9.19 -29.17 4.21
N ASP A 68 -9.52 -30.48 4.08
CA ASP A 68 -10.49 -31.01 3.13
C ASP A 68 -10.19 -30.57 1.68
N LEU A 69 -9.05 -31.05 1.15
CA LEU A 69 -8.60 -30.76 -0.22
C LEU A 69 -9.51 -31.44 -1.26
N TRP A 70 -9.98 -30.66 -2.21
CA TRP A 70 -10.59 -31.10 -3.45
C TRP A 70 -9.65 -30.85 -4.61
N ALA A 71 -9.40 -31.85 -5.45
CA ALA A 71 -8.49 -31.74 -6.58
C ALA A 71 -9.00 -32.47 -7.82
N ALA A 72 -8.59 -31.98 -9.00
CA ALA A 72 -8.79 -32.65 -10.27
C ALA A 72 -7.64 -32.34 -11.22
N THR A 73 -7.16 -33.36 -11.97
CA THR A 73 -6.26 -33.15 -13.11
C THR A 73 -7.05 -33.35 -14.39
N VAL A 74 -7.13 -32.31 -15.21
CA VAL A 74 -7.91 -32.25 -16.43
C VAL A 74 -6.98 -32.28 -17.63
N SER A 75 -7.12 -33.31 -18.49
CA SER A 75 -6.46 -33.35 -19.80
C SER A 75 -7.24 -32.49 -20.80
N VAL A 76 -6.60 -31.42 -21.28
CA VAL A 76 -7.20 -30.43 -22.17
C VAL A 76 -7.00 -30.87 -23.63
N GLN A 77 -7.88 -31.80 -24.09
CA GLN A 77 -7.82 -32.37 -25.44
C GLN A 77 -8.64 -31.54 -26.43
N PRO A 78 -8.21 -31.44 -27.71
CA PRO A 78 -8.97 -30.72 -28.73
C PRO A 78 -10.42 -31.23 -28.90
N ILE A 79 -11.36 -30.29 -28.88
CA ILE A 79 -12.75 -30.54 -29.19
C ILE A 79 -13.10 -29.86 -30.53
N ALA A 80 -13.57 -30.62 -31.50
CA ALA A 80 -13.89 -30.10 -32.83
C ALA A 80 -14.90 -28.94 -32.77
N GLY A 81 -14.60 -27.87 -33.48
CA GLY A 81 -15.45 -26.68 -33.52
C GLY A 81 -15.30 -25.72 -32.34
N THR A 82 -14.31 -25.94 -31.46
CA THR A 82 -14.00 -25.10 -30.31
C THR A 82 -12.52 -24.79 -30.24
N ASN A 83 -12.10 -23.83 -29.35
CA ASN A 83 -10.72 -23.59 -29.03
C ASN A 83 -10.23 -24.47 -27.85
N PHE A 84 -11.02 -25.36 -27.32
CA PHE A 84 -10.60 -26.27 -26.26
C PHE A 84 -9.48 -27.19 -26.76
N GLY A 85 -8.35 -27.24 -26.05
CA GLY A 85 -7.12 -27.92 -26.47
C GLY A 85 -6.09 -27.01 -27.14
N ALA A 86 -6.43 -25.77 -27.47
CA ALA A 86 -5.49 -24.78 -28.00
C ALA A 86 -4.71 -24.07 -26.87
N GLU A 87 -3.61 -23.39 -27.24
CA GLU A 87 -2.94 -22.43 -26.37
C GLU A 87 -3.86 -21.21 -26.14
N GLY A 88 -3.72 -20.58 -24.99
CA GLY A 88 -4.45 -19.38 -24.61
C GLY A 88 -4.93 -19.38 -23.19
N VAL A 89 -5.78 -18.43 -22.86
CA VAL A 89 -6.35 -18.28 -21.52
C VAL A 89 -7.62 -19.11 -21.40
N TYR A 90 -7.68 -19.89 -20.34
CA TYR A 90 -8.84 -20.67 -19.95
C TYR A 90 -9.46 -20.08 -18.70
N LEU A 91 -10.77 -19.85 -18.73
CA LEU A 91 -11.56 -19.38 -17.61
C LEU A 91 -12.14 -20.56 -16.87
N TYR A 92 -12.18 -20.48 -15.55
CA TYR A 92 -12.76 -21.55 -14.75
C TYR A 92 -13.49 -21.02 -13.52
N ARG A 93 -14.43 -21.82 -13.02
CA ARG A 93 -15.19 -21.62 -11.79
C ARG A 93 -15.56 -22.97 -11.20
N TYR A 94 -15.98 -22.95 -9.94
CA TYR A 94 -16.46 -24.12 -9.24
C TYR A 94 -17.97 -24.09 -9.03
N GLN A 95 -18.58 -25.29 -8.94
CA GLN A 95 -19.97 -25.51 -8.51
C GLN A 95 -19.96 -26.47 -7.34
N LEU A 96 -20.68 -26.14 -6.26
CA LEU A 96 -20.90 -27.05 -5.14
C LEU A 96 -22.30 -27.70 -5.22
N TRP A 97 -22.31 -28.99 -5.08
CA TRP A 97 -23.51 -29.82 -5.06
C TRP A 97 -23.56 -30.61 -3.77
N TRP A 98 -24.77 -31.05 -3.40
CA TRP A 98 -25.00 -31.95 -2.29
C TRP A 98 -26.04 -32.99 -2.63
N THR A 99 -25.83 -34.25 -2.25
CA THR A 99 -26.71 -35.38 -2.48
C THR A 99 -27.25 -35.90 -1.14
N PRO A 100 -28.48 -35.51 -0.75
CA PRO A 100 -29.16 -36.08 0.42
C PRO A 100 -29.34 -37.58 0.30
N ALA A 101 -29.28 -38.33 1.40
CA ALA A 101 -29.50 -39.77 1.40
C ALA A 101 -30.85 -40.13 0.78
N GLY A 102 -30.82 -40.90 -0.31
CA GLY A 102 -32.02 -41.37 -1.03
C GLY A 102 -32.76 -40.28 -1.81
N LYS A 103 -32.16 -39.11 -2.08
CA LYS A 103 -32.77 -38.03 -2.86
C LYS A 103 -31.87 -37.64 -4.05
N PRO A 104 -32.43 -36.93 -5.04
CA PRO A 104 -31.64 -36.36 -6.13
C PRO A 104 -30.59 -35.33 -5.63
N ARG A 105 -29.53 -35.21 -6.39
CA ARG A 105 -28.49 -34.20 -6.24
C ARG A 105 -29.08 -32.77 -6.28
N GLN A 106 -28.67 -31.91 -5.35
CA GLN A 106 -29.12 -30.52 -5.23
C GLN A 106 -27.93 -29.59 -5.45
N LEU A 107 -28.15 -28.50 -6.17
CA LEU A 107 -27.17 -27.44 -6.33
C LEU A 107 -27.15 -26.60 -5.05
N ILE A 108 -25.98 -26.41 -4.46
CA ILE A 108 -25.74 -25.54 -3.29
C ILE A 108 -25.28 -24.17 -3.79
N THR A 109 -24.09 -24.09 -4.41
CA THR A 109 -23.57 -22.85 -4.98
C THR A 109 -23.45 -23.00 -6.49
N LEU A 110 -24.12 -22.11 -7.22
CA LEU A 110 -24.17 -22.20 -8.70
C LEU A 110 -22.78 -21.94 -9.29
N TRP A 111 -22.13 -20.86 -8.86
CA TRP A 111 -20.79 -20.52 -9.30
C TRP A 111 -20.05 -19.73 -8.22
N PHE A 112 -18.80 -20.12 -7.98
CA PHE A 112 -17.85 -19.33 -7.20
C PHE A 112 -16.46 -19.39 -7.82
N THR A 113 -15.69 -18.34 -7.58
CA THR A 113 -14.31 -18.21 -8.06
C THR A 113 -13.34 -19.05 -7.22
N ASP A 114 -12.10 -19.18 -7.67
CA ASP A 114 -11.05 -19.84 -6.90
C ASP A 114 -10.40 -18.84 -5.91
N PRO A 115 -10.47 -19.08 -4.60
CA PRO A 115 -9.82 -18.21 -3.61
C PRO A 115 -8.27 -18.24 -3.70
N PHE A 116 -7.69 -19.19 -4.44
CA PHE A 116 -6.26 -19.33 -4.69
C PHE A 116 -5.88 -19.03 -6.13
N ALA A 117 -6.77 -18.42 -6.93
CA ALA A 117 -6.49 -18.05 -8.30
C ALA A 117 -5.26 -17.14 -8.38
N ARG A 118 -4.33 -17.45 -9.29
CA ARG A 118 -3.11 -16.67 -9.55
C ARG A 118 -3.23 -15.77 -10.77
N GLN A 119 -4.29 -15.93 -11.51
CA GLN A 119 -4.70 -15.12 -12.65
C GLN A 119 -6.21 -15.02 -12.67
N THR A 120 -6.71 -13.87 -13.10
CA THR A 120 -8.15 -13.59 -13.22
C THR A 120 -8.45 -13.02 -14.59
N ASP A 121 -9.73 -13.00 -14.93
CA ASP A 121 -10.33 -12.20 -16.00
C ASP A 121 -11.43 -11.35 -15.34
N VAL A 122 -12.22 -10.66 -16.14
CA VAL A 122 -13.28 -9.74 -15.70
C VAL A 122 -14.16 -10.35 -14.59
N GLY A 123 -14.34 -9.62 -13.50
CA GLY A 123 -15.24 -9.94 -12.42
C GLY A 123 -14.87 -11.22 -11.64
N LEU A 124 -15.81 -12.16 -11.55
CA LEU A 124 -15.66 -13.39 -10.75
C LEU A 124 -14.93 -14.54 -11.48
N LEU A 125 -14.22 -14.27 -12.55
CA LEU A 125 -13.59 -15.31 -13.37
C LEU A 125 -12.14 -15.56 -12.95
N SER A 126 -11.87 -16.75 -12.42
CA SER A 126 -10.52 -17.28 -12.31
C SER A 126 -10.01 -17.71 -13.68
N ALA A 127 -8.71 -17.55 -13.92
CA ALA A 127 -8.10 -17.87 -15.20
C ALA A 127 -6.81 -18.65 -15.05
N VAL A 128 -6.43 -19.37 -16.11
CA VAL A 128 -5.14 -20.05 -16.24
C VAL A 128 -4.69 -20.00 -17.70
N THR A 129 -3.41 -19.72 -17.94
CA THR A 129 -2.85 -19.62 -19.29
C THR A 129 -2.13 -20.90 -19.66
N LEU A 130 -2.49 -21.49 -20.82
CA LEU A 130 -1.77 -22.60 -21.44
C LEU A 130 -0.87 -22.08 -22.55
N SER A 131 0.43 -22.38 -22.49
CA SER A 131 1.41 -21.97 -23.49
C SER A 131 2.49 -23.03 -23.64
N ARG A 132 2.91 -23.28 -24.90
CA ARG A 132 4.04 -24.16 -25.23
C ARG A 132 5.39 -23.47 -25.05
N THR A 133 5.39 -22.16 -24.98
CA THR A 133 6.58 -21.31 -24.91
C THR A 133 6.68 -20.53 -23.61
N ALA A 134 5.80 -20.82 -22.64
CA ALA A 134 5.85 -20.16 -21.33
C ALA A 134 7.23 -20.33 -20.70
N SER A 135 7.82 -19.23 -20.29
CA SER A 135 9.05 -19.19 -19.52
C SER A 135 8.83 -18.41 -18.23
N PRO A 136 9.48 -18.78 -17.12
CA PRO A 136 9.42 -17.98 -15.90
C PRO A 136 9.86 -16.54 -16.16
N PHE A 137 9.25 -15.60 -15.43
CA PHE A 137 9.68 -14.20 -15.47
C PHE A 137 11.14 -14.09 -15.02
N VAL A 138 11.94 -13.33 -15.77
CA VAL A 138 13.37 -13.15 -15.46
C VAL A 138 13.55 -11.86 -14.68
N TRP A 139 13.81 -11.98 -13.39
CA TRP A 139 14.17 -10.88 -12.52
C TRP A 139 15.61 -10.42 -12.79
N ASN A 140 15.85 -9.12 -12.86
CA ASN A 140 17.19 -8.55 -12.98
C ASN A 140 17.53 -7.55 -11.87
N ASP A 141 16.85 -7.67 -10.74
CA ASP A 141 16.93 -6.86 -9.54
C ASP A 141 17.83 -7.44 -8.43
N GLY A 142 18.66 -8.44 -8.72
CA GLY A 142 19.45 -9.18 -7.72
C GLY A 142 20.40 -8.31 -6.86
N ALA A 143 20.79 -7.13 -7.35
CA ALA A 143 21.61 -6.18 -6.59
C ALA A 143 20.78 -5.22 -5.72
N TYR A 144 19.46 -5.19 -5.90
CA TYR A 144 18.57 -4.33 -5.14
C TYR A 144 18.50 -4.72 -3.66
N ARG A 145 18.37 -3.72 -2.82
CA ARG A 145 18.09 -3.88 -1.38
C ARG A 145 17.05 -2.85 -0.97
N THR A 146 16.04 -3.30 -0.23
CA THR A 146 15.00 -2.42 0.32
C THR A 146 15.65 -1.30 1.13
N PRO A 147 15.29 -0.02 0.88
CA PRO A 147 15.86 1.13 1.59
C PRO A 147 15.64 1.05 3.11
N ASP A 148 16.45 1.79 3.86
CA ASP A 148 16.16 2.05 5.28
C ASP A 148 14.88 2.87 5.44
N LEU A 149 14.15 2.64 6.52
CA LEU A 149 12.89 3.29 6.80
C LEU A 149 13.00 4.83 6.76
N ASP A 150 14.03 5.40 7.37
CA ASP A 150 14.24 6.85 7.43
C ASP A 150 14.64 7.47 6.07
N ASP A 151 15.02 6.65 5.09
CA ASP A 151 15.36 7.08 3.74
C ASP A 151 14.14 7.13 2.80
N LEU A 152 12.97 6.65 3.24
CA LEU A 152 11.79 6.57 2.40
C LEU A 152 11.18 7.94 2.12
N ILE A 153 10.74 8.13 0.88
CA ILE A 153 9.76 9.10 0.41
C ILE A 153 8.73 8.28 -0.36
N VAL A 154 7.54 8.15 0.21
CA VAL A 154 6.48 7.27 -0.31
C VAL A 154 5.58 8.04 -1.27
N TYR A 155 5.12 7.38 -2.31
CA TYR A 155 4.10 7.89 -3.23
C TYR A 155 2.98 6.86 -3.34
N GLU A 156 1.84 7.20 -2.79
CA GLU A 156 0.61 6.42 -2.86
C GLU A 156 -0.10 6.69 -4.18
N LEU A 157 -0.54 5.65 -4.87
CA LEU A 157 -1.26 5.78 -6.12
C LEU A 157 -2.26 4.64 -6.34
N GLU A 158 -3.35 4.97 -7.07
CA GLU A 158 -4.25 4.00 -7.68
C GLU A 158 -3.83 3.79 -9.15
N THR A 159 -3.53 2.55 -9.52
CA THR A 159 -2.85 2.23 -10.79
C THR A 159 -3.62 2.72 -12.03
N GLU A 160 -4.95 2.52 -12.07
CA GLU A 160 -5.78 2.88 -13.22
C GLU A 160 -5.98 4.39 -13.34
N GLN A 161 -6.22 5.08 -12.20
CA GLN A 161 -6.41 6.53 -12.18
C GLN A 161 -5.10 7.27 -12.45
N PHE A 162 -3.97 6.72 -11.99
CA PHE A 162 -2.67 7.33 -12.19
C PHE A 162 -2.21 7.29 -13.65
N ASN A 163 -2.21 6.11 -14.29
CA ASN A 163 -1.87 6.00 -15.72
C ASN A 163 -2.30 4.65 -16.33
N ASP A 164 -3.54 4.27 -16.17
CA ASP A 164 -4.28 3.13 -16.73
C ASP A 164 -3.76 1.74 -16.32
N THR A 165 -2.46 1.46 -16.36
CA THR A 165 -1.91 0.12 -16.18
C THR A 165 -0.56 0.14 -15.45
N PHE A 166 -0.09 -1.03 -15.01
CA PHE A 166 1.27 -1.17 -14.47
C PHE A 166 2.36 -0.68 -15.45
N ASP A 167 2.20 -0.94 -16.75
CA ASP A 167 3.15 -0.41 -17.76
C ASP A 167 3.03 1.12 -17.86
N GLY A 168 1.84 1.68 -17.71
CA GLY A 168 1.63 3.12 -17.60
C GLY A 168 2.34 3.74 -16.40
N VAL A 169 2.31 3.07 -15.23
CA VAL A 169 3.09 3.51 -14.06
C VAL A 169 4.59 3.45 -14.35
N ILE A 170 5.07 2.40 -15.03
CA ILE A 170 6.49 2.29 -15.43
C ILE A 170 6.93 3.51 -16.25
N ASP A 171 6.11 4.01 -17.16
CA ASP A 171 6.40 5.19 -17.98
C ASP A 171 6.57 6.47 -17.14
N ARG A 172 5.99 6.52 -15.94
CA ARG A 172 6.07 7.65 -15.00
C ARG A 172 7.17 7.51 -13.94
N LEU A 173 7.85 6.38 -13.82
CA LEU A 173 8.91 6.20 -12.81
C LEU A 173 10.03 7.25 -12.87
N PRO A 174 10.54 7.69 -14.05
CA PRO A 174 11.53 8.77 -14.10
C PRO A 174 11.01 10.09 -13.53
N TYR A 175 9.73 10.38 -13.72
CA TYR A 175 9.08 11.55 -13.13
C TYR A 175 9.03 11.43 -11.59
N LEU A 176 8.51 10.34 -11.06
CA LEU A 176 8.44 10.09 -9.62
C LEU A 176 9.82 10.14 -8.97
N GLN A 177 10.83 9.55 -9.60
CA GLN A 177 12.22 9.63 -9.14
C GLN A 177 12.72 11.08 -9.07
N SER A 178 12.29 11.96 -9.99
CA SER A 178 12.65 13.39 -9.98
C SER A 178 12.06 14.15 -8.80
N LEU A 179 10.99 13.66 -8.16
CA LEU A 179 10.42 14.18 -6.92
C LEU A 179 11.15 13.67 -5.67
N GLY A 180 12.14 12.79 -5.84
CA GLY A 180 12.84 12.12 -4.75
C GLY A 180 12.18 10.84 -4.25
N VAL A 181 11.04 10.45 -4.81
CA VAL A 181 10.29 9.23 -4.46
C VAL A 181 11.18 8.00 -4.62
N ASN A 182 11.15 7.12 -3.63
CA ASN A 182 11.85 5.83 -3.64
C ASN A 182 11.04 4.69 -3.01
N CYS A 183 9.75 4.89 -2.83
CA CYS A 183 8.80 3.84 -2.46
C CYS A 183 7.45 4.14 -3.11
N LEU A 184 6.87 3.16 -3.80
CA LEU A 184 5.48 3.21 -4.24
C LEU A 184 4.61 2.44 -3.26
N GLU A 185 3.50 3.04 -2.84
CA GLU A 185 2.40 2.38 -2.18
C GLU A 185 1.27 2.22 -3.20
N LEU A 186 1.04 1.00 -3.66
CA LEU A 186 0.00 0.71 -4.63
C LEU A 186 -1.30 0.39 -3.90
N MET A 187 -2.36 1.14 -4.14
CA MET A 187 -3.72 0.76 -3.73
C MET A 187 -4.03 -0.67 -4.19
N PRO A 188 -5.07 -1.35 -3.66
CA PRO A 188 -5.24 -2.78 -3.86
C PRO A 188 -5.17 -3.19 -5.33
N VAL A 189 -4.17 -4.02 -5.67
CA VAL A 189 -3.88 -4.44 -7.06
C VAL A 189 -4.65 -5.68 -7.49
N THR A 190 -5.45 -6.26 -6.62
CA THR A 190 -6.19 -7.50 -6.87
C THR A 190 -7.45 -7.23 -7.67
N SER A 191 -7.94 -8.24 -8.41
CA SER A 191 -9.16 -8.10 -9.22
C SER A 191 -10.38 -7.80 -8.35
N PRO A 192 -11.04 -6.64 -8.56
CA PRO A 192 -12.30 -6.34 -7.91
C PRO A 192 -13.45 -7.11 -8.58
N LYS A 193 -14.62 -7.09 -7.94
CA LYS A 193 -15.85 -7.66 -8.49
C LYS A 193 -16.42 -6.83 -9.65
N LEU A 194 -16.29 -5.53 -9.57
CA LEU A 194 -16.72 -4.57 -10.59
C LEU A 194 -15.55 -4.16 -11.46
N ASP A 195 -15.83 -3.68 -12.66
CA ASP A 195 -14.80 -3.25 -13.62
C ASP A 195 -13.99 -2.07 -13.09
N PHE A 196 -14.57 -1.22 -12.25
CA PHE A 196 -13.89 -0.16 -11.53
C PHE A 196 -14.33 -0.17 -10.06
N ASP A 197 -13.35 -0.29 -9.18
CA ASP A 197 -13.48 -0.25 -7.74
C ASP A 197 -12.07 0.07 -7.19
N TRP A 198 -11.97 0.80 -6.09
CA TRP A 198 -10.67 1.07 -5.45
C TRP A 198 -9.99 -0.21 -4.91
N GLY A 199 -10.66 -1.36 -4.99
CA GLY A 199 -10.13 -2.66 -4.57
C GLY A 199 -10.41 -3.03 -3.12
N TYR A 200 -11.14 -2.19 -2.36
CA TYR A 200 -11.46 -2.46 -0.95
C TYR A 200 -12.63 -3.44 -0.74
N GLY A 201 -13.14 -4.04 -1.80
CA GLY A 201 -14.02 -5.22 -1.76
C GLY A 201 -13.28 -6.48 -2.23
N PRO A 202 -12.31 -7.04 -1.46
CA PRO A 202 -11.38 -8.04 -1.98
C PRO A 202 -12.08 -9.38 -2.27
N LEU A 203 -11.77 -9.92 -3.44
CA LEU A 203 -12.29 -11.19 -3.93
C LEU A 203 -11.18 -12.21 -4.25
N HIS A 204 -10.01 -11.74 -4.67
CA HIS A 204 -8.85 -12.56 -4.99
C HIS A 204 -7.63 -12.05 -4.24
N TYR A 205 -6.88 -12.94 -3.58
CA TYR A 205 -5.74 -12.58 -2.74
C TYR A 205 -4.39 -12.98 -3.31
N PHE A 206 -4.38 -13.69 -4.46
CA PHE A 206 -3.15 -14.19 -5.09
C PHE A 206 -3.02 -13.77 -6.56
N ALA A 207 -3.93 -12.96 -7.08
CA ALA A 207 -3.96 -12.57 -8.48
C ALA A 207 -4.04 -11.05 -8.65
N PRO A 208 -3.03 -10.41 -9.28
CA PRO A 208 -3.18 -9.04 -9.76
C PRO A 208 -4.28 -8.94 -10.81
N SER A 209 -4.96 -7.82 -10.82
CA SER A 209 -6.05 -7.57 -11.77
C SER A 209 -5.56 -7.60 -13.21
N ALA A 210 -6.23 -8.42 -14.03
CA ALA A 210 -5.96 -8.50 -15.47
C ALA A 210 -6.20 -7.16 -16.17
N HIS A 211 -7.13 -6.36 -15.66
CA HIS A 211 -7.49 -5.05 -16.23
C HIS A 211 -6.33 -4.06 -16.23
N ILE A 212 -5.52 -4.05 -15.16
CA ILE A 212 -4.37 -3.15 -15.01
C ILE A 212 -3.03 -3.80 -15.42
N GLY A 213 -3.06 -4.99 -16.06
CA GLY A 213 -1.87 -5.64 -16.64
C GLY A 213 -1.54 -7.02 -16.08
N GLY A 214 -2.28 -7.52 -15.09
CA GLY A 214 -2.18 -8.87 -14.54
C GLY A 214 -0.81 -9.24 -13.94
N PRO A 215 -0.55 -10.55 -13.78
CA PRO A 215 0.66 -11.04 -13.12
C PRO A 215 1.96 -10.51 -13.74
N ASP A 216 2.10 -10.57 -15.06
CA ASP A 216 3.33 -10.15 -15.73
C ASP A 216 3.52 -8.62 -15.68
N GLY A 217 2.42 -7.85 -15.71
CA GLY A 217 2.46 -6.40 -15.58
C GLY A 217 3.03 -5.98 -14.22
N LEU A 218 2.52 -6.56 -13.13
CA LEU A 218 3.04 -6.26 -11.79
C LEU A 218 4.51 -6.67 -11.63
N LYS A 219 4.91 -7.84 -12.14
CA LYS A 219 6.33 -8.24 -12.11
C LYS A 219 7.22 -7.26 -12.86
N ARG A 220 6.79 -6.76 -14.04
CA ARG A 220 7.54 -5.74 -14.78
C ARG A 220 7.65 -4.44 -13.99
N LEU A 221 6.56 -4.00 -13.33
CA LEU A 221 6.56 -2.78 -12.52
C LEU A 221 7.54 -2.90 -11.36
N VAL A 222 7.45 -3.95 -10.54
CA VAL A 222 8.35 -4.14 -9.40
C VAL A 222 9.81 -4.23 -9.85
N ASN A 223 10.10 -5.00 -10.90
CA ASN A 223 11.45 -5.10 -11.47
C ASN A 223 11.97 -3.75 -11.98
N ALA A 224 11.12 -2.92 -12.59
CA ALA A 224 11.48 -1.59 -13.06
C ALA A 224 11.72 -0.60 -11.90
N CYS A 225 10.98 -0.72 -10.81
CA CYS A 225 11.18 0.05 -9.58
C CYS A 225 12.51 -0.33 -8.90
N HIS A 226 12.78 -1.62 -8.71
CA HIS A 226 14.01 -2.10 -8.09
C HIS A 226 15.26 -1.67 -8.86
N ASN A 227 15.21 -1.70 -10.21
CA ASN A 227 16.30 -1.20 -11.03
C ASN A 227 16.55 0.32 -10.88
N ARG A 228 15.61 1.05 -10.28
CA ARG A 228 15.72 2.48 -9.92
C ARG A 228 15.94 2.71 -8.42
N GLN A 229 16.19 1.64 -7.66
CA GLN A 229 16.31 1.70 -6.19
C GLN A 229 15.04 2.24 -5.52
N MET A 230 13.88 1.86 -6.04
CA MET A 230 12.56 2.19 -5.51
C MET A 230 11.91 0.92 -4.96
N ALA A 231 11.41 0.99 -3.72
CA ALA A 231 10.60 -0.05 -3.10
C ALA A 231 9.16 -0.04 -3.65
N VAL A 232 8.48 -1.18 -3.51
CA VAL A 232 7.05 -1.30 -3.82
C VAL A 232 6.35 -2.01 -2.67
N ILE A 233 5.36 -1.37 -2.07
CA ILE A 233 4.46 -1.99 -1.09
C ILE A 233 3.05 -2.06 -1.65
N LEU A 234 2.31 -3.09 -1.24
CA LEU A 234 0.93 -3.30 -1.65
C LEU A 234 -0.02 -2.95 -0.52
N ASP A 235 -1.08 -2.24 -0.84
CA ASP A 235 -2.22 -2.11 0.06
C ASP A 235 -3.03 -3.41 0.06
N VAL A 236 -3.29 -3.95 1.25
CA VAL A 236 -3.95 -5.25 1.44
C VAL A 236 -5.07 -5.16 2.46
N VAL A 237 -6.23 -5.72 2.09
CA VAL A 237 -7.47 -5.66 2.87
C VAL A 237 -7.74 -7.03 3.46
N TYR A 238 -7.52 -7.20 4.77
CA TYR A 238 -7.65 -8.49 5.46
C TYR A 238 -8.69 -8.50 6.58
N GLN A 239 -9.25 -7.35 6.91
CA GLN A 239 -10.29 -7.22 7.92
C GLN A 239 -11.65 -7.74 7.43
N HIS A 240 -11.96 -7.53 6.15
CA HIS A 240 -13.24 -7.92 5.53
C HIS A 240 -13.02 -8.45 4.11
N VAL A 241 -14.07 -9.00 3.51
CA VAL A 241 -14.09 -9.55 2.16
C VAL A 241 -15.36 -9.13 1.41
N ASP A 242 -15.35 -9.24 0.07
CA ASP A 242 -16.61 -9.17 -0.71
C ASP A 242 -17.52 -10.34 -0.34
N PRO A 243 -18.86 -10.17 -0.28
CA PRO A 243 -19.80 -11.27 -0.05
C PRO A 243 -19.68 -12.45 -1.02
N ALA A 244 -19.18 -12.24 -2.24
CA ALA A 244 -18.92 -13.27 -3.23
C ALA A 244 -17.58 -14.01 -3.03
N PHE A 245 -16.78 -13.62 -2.03
CA PHE A 245 -15.56 -14.36 -1.68
C PHE A 245 -15.92 -15.79 -1.26
N PRO A 246 -15.24 -16.82 -1.77
CA PRO A 246 -15.67 -18.21 -1.64
C PRO A 246 -15.94 -18.68 -0.21
N TYR A 247 -15.09 -18.30 0.75
CA TYR A 247 -15.27 -18.68 2.16
C TYR A 247 -16.41 -17.91 2.87
N SER A 248 -16.95 -16.87 2.25
CA SER A 248 -18.21 -16.23 2.65
C SER A 248 -19.38 -16.88 1.91
N GLN A 249 -19.39 -16.85 0.58
CA GLN A 249 -20.51 -17.27 -0.26
C GLN A 249 -20.87 -18.75 -0.08
N VAL A 250 -19.91 -19.67 -0.24
CA VAL A 250 -20.15 -21.12 -0.23
C VAL A 250 -20.74 -21.59 1.10
N TYR A 251 -20.21 -21.10 2.21
CA TYR A 251 -20.66 -21.51 3.54
C TYR A 251 -22.03 -20.90 3.90
N ALA A 252 -22.32 -19.68 3.43
CA ALA A 252 -23.65 -19.10 3.55
C ALA A 252 -24.69 -19.88 2.72
N ASP A 253 -24.34 -20.32 1.52
CA ASP A 253 -25.19 -21.12 0.65
C ASP A 253 -25.46 -22.51 1.27
N ILE A 254 -24.47 -23.15 1.89
CA ILE A 254 -24.63 -24.41 2.63
C ILE A 254 -25.62 -24.21 3.80
N ASP A 255 -25.42 -23.16 4.62
CA ASP A 255 -26.26 -22.89 5.81
C ASP A 255 -27.72 -22.59 5.40
N SER A 256 -27.94 -21.94 4.25
CA SER A 256 -29.26 -21.64 3.71
C SER A 256 -29.97 -22.85 3.07
N THR A 257 -29.22 -23.93 2.75
CA THR A 257 -29.79 -25.11 2.07
C THR A 257 -30.47 -26.06 3.07
N VAL A 258 -31.78 -26.23 2.90
CA VAL A 258 -32.59 -27.04 3.80
C VAL A 258 -32.15 -28.50 3.81
N GLY A 259 -31.71 -28.96 4.98
CA GLY A 259 -31.29 -30.35 5.22
C GLY A 259 -29.85 -30.66 4.87
N ALA A 260 -29.07 -29.70 4.36
CA ALA A 260 -27.65 -29.88 4.17
C ALA A 260 -26.92 -29.99 5.53
N PRO A 261 -25.81 -30.71 5.62
CA PRO A 261 -24.95 -30.70 6.82
C PRO A 261 -24.49 -29.29 7.15
N ARG A 262 -24.57 -28.92 8.42
CA ARG A 262 -24.12 -27.61 8.87
C ARG A 262 -22.59 -27.54 8.86
N VAL A 263 -22.03 -26.63 8.08
CA VAL A 263 -20.59 -26.42 7.96
C VAL A 263 -20.29 -24.94 8.24
N PRO A 264 -19.70 -24.61 9.39
CA PRO A 264 -19.33 -23.22 9.68
C PRO A 264 -18.22 -22.74 8.75
N SER A 265 -18.24 -21.45 8.37
CA SER A 265 -17.14 -20.86 7.60
C SER A 265 -15.83 -20.98 8.39
N PRO A 266 -14.74 -21.38 7.74
CA PRO A 266 -13.42 -21.42 8.38
C PRO A 266 -12.78 -20.04 8.54
N MET A 267 -13.42 -18.99 8.00
CA MET A 267 -12.82 -17.67 7.88
C MET A 267 -13.75 -16.53 8.31
N ILE A 268 -15.07 -16.66 8.19
CA ILE A 268 -16.01 -15.56 8.36
C ILE A 268 -16.85 -15.76 9.62
N SER A 269 -16.93 -14.74 10.48
CA SER A 269 -17.73 -14.80 11.72
C SER A 269 -18.92 -13.86 11.77
N GLY A 270 -19.13 -13.01 10.77
CA GLY A 270 -20.22 -12.03 10.77
C GLY A 270 -20.12 -11.05 9.62
N SER A 271 -20.80 -9.91 9.75
CA SER A 271 -20.76 -8.82 8.78
C SER A 271 -20.52 -7.50 9.50
N GLY A 272 -19.61 -6.69 8.98
CA GLY A 272 -19.30 -5.35 9.43
C GLY A 272 -19.78 -4.26 8.46
N PRO A 273 -19.33 -3.02 8.67
CA PRO A 273 -19.68 -1.88 7.81
C PRO A 273 -19.23 -2.07 6.35
N PHE A 274 -18.11 -2.76 6.14
CA PHE A 274 -17.47 -2.89 4.82
C PHE A 274 -17.72 -4.26 4.16
N GLY A 275 -18.31 -5.22 4.86
CA GLY A 275 -18.60 -6.55 4.33
C GLY A 275 -18.51 -7.66 5.37
N PRO A 276 -18.51 -8.95 4.92
CA PRO A 276 -18.27 -10.10 5.79
C PRO A 276 -16.89 -9.98 6.47
N GLN A 277 -16.86 -10.11 7.82
CA GLN A 277 -15.65 -9.92 8.61
C GLN A 277 -14.83 -11.21 8.74
N CYS A 278 -13.53 -11.09 8.56
CA CYS A 278 -12.57 -12.17 8.75
C CYS A 278 -12.35 -12.47 10.23
N ASP A 279 -12.49 -13.72 10.63
CA ASP A 279 -12.29 -14.19 12.00
C ASP A 279 -10.90 -14.82 12.16
N PHE A 280 -10.00 -14.05 12.74
CA PHE A 280 -8.63 -14.50 13.04
C PHE A 280 -8.51 -15.40 14.26
N SER A 281 -9.60 -15.73 14.96
CA SER A 281 -9.59 -16.82 15.93
C SER A 281 -9.42 -18.19 15.25
N HIS A 282 -9.78 -18.29 13.96
CA HIS A 282 -9.61 -19.49 13.16
C HIS A 282 -8.20 -19.61 12.60
N ALA A 283 -7.56 -20.75 12.84
CA ALA A 283 -6.22 -21.04 12.31
C ALA A 283 -6.16 -20.96 10.77
N PHE A 284 -7.25 -21.31 10.08
CA PHE A 284 -7.33 -21.21 8.63
C PHE A 284 -7.18 -19.77 8.15
N THR A 285 -7.88 -18.82 8.76
CA THR A 285 -7.77 -17.38 8.44
C THR A 285 -6.34 -16.87 8.60
N GLN A 286 -5.72 -17.19 9.75
CA GLN A 286 -4.34 -16.79 10.04
C GLN A 286 -3.33 -17.34 9.03
N GLU A 287 -3.51 -18.61 8.63
CA GLU A 287 -2.63 -19.28 7.67
C GLU A 287 -2.88 -18.78 6.23
N TYR A 288 -4.13 -18.46 5.88
CA TYR A 288 -4.49 -17.95 4.55
C TYR A 288 -3.82 -16.61 4.26
N PHE A 289 -3.97 -15.63 5.16
CA PHE A 289 -3.38 -14.31 4.96
C PHE A 289 -1.86 -14.32 5.12
N ALA A 290 -1.32 -15.14 6.02
CA ALA A 290 0.14 -15.33 6.08
C ALA A 290 0.69 -15.93 4.77
N ALA A 291 0.01 -16.92 4.18
CA ALA A 291 0.38 -17.50 2.89
C ALA A 291 0.26 -16.47 1.75
N ALA A 292 -0.74 -15.59 1.78
CA ALA A 292 -0.88 -14.51 0.81
C ALA A 292 0.31 -13.55 0.88
N ASN A 293 0.70 -13.08 2.08
CA ASN A 293 1.88 -12.22 2.25
C ASN A 293 3.16 -12.89 1.72
N VAL A 294 3.40 -14.15 2.10
CA VAL A 294 4.57 -14.92 1.64
C VAL A 294 4.58 -15.06 0.11
N TYR A 295 3.41 -15.28 -0.48
CA TYR A 295 3.27 -15.36 -1.94
C TYR A 295 3.65 -14.04 -2.62
N TRP A 296 3.14 -12.91 -2.18
CA TRP A 296 3.49 -11.60 -2.72
C TRP A 296 4.97 -11.27 -2.58
N LEU A 297 5.57 -11.59 -1.41
CA LEU A 297 6.99 -11.39 -1.18
C LEU A 297 7.88 -12.22 -2.11
N ASN A 298 7.51 -13.46 -2.42
CA ASN A 298 8.35 -14.39 -3.18
C ASN A 298 8.05 -14.40 -4.68
N GLU A 299 6.78 -14.29 -5.06
CA GLU A 299 6.38 -14.34 -6.49
C GLU A 299 6.53 -12.99 -7.19
N TYR A 300 6.29 -11.88 -6.47
CA TYR A 300 6.31 -10.53 -7.04
C TYR A 300 7.45 -9.66 -6.53
N ASN A 301 8.30 -10.17 -5.64
CA ASN A 301 9.41 -9.42 -5.05
C ASN A 301 9.02 -8.09 -4.38
N VAL A 302 7.77 -7.92 -3.93
CA VAL A 302 7.35 -6.67 -3.25
C VAL A 302 8.12 -6.46 -1.95
N ASP A 303 8.25 -5.19 -1.52
CA ASP A 303 9.03 -4.81 -0.34
C ASP A 303 8.23 -4.79 0.95
N GLY A 304 6.94 -5.01 0.87
CA GLY A 304 6.08 -5.06 2.04
C GLY A 304 4.63 -4.71 1.75
N PHE A 305 3.93 -4.26 2.79
CA PHE A 305 2.49 -4.06 2.77
C PHE A 305 2.07 -2.82 3.55
N ARG A 306 1.01 -2.16 3.06
CA ARG A 306 0.12 -1.34 3.88
C ARG A 306 -1.10 -2.21 4.21
N TYR A 307 -1.43 -2.34 5.48
CA TYR A 307 -2.57 -3.13 5.94
C TYR A 307 -3.73 -2.19 6.25
N ASP A 308 -4.83 -2.41 5.54
CA ASP A 308 -6.09 -1.67 5.68
C ASP A 308 -6.78 -1.97 7.02
N GLU A 309 -7.44 -0.96 7.60
CA GLU A 309 -8.33 -1.05 8.76
C GLU A 309 -7.69 -1.78 9.97
N VAL A 310 -6.41 -1.56 10.23
CA VAL A 310 -5.71 -2.14 11.40
C VAL A 310 -6.31 -1.62 12.72
N THR A 311 -6.93 -0.45 12.70
CA THR A 311 -7.62 0.11 13.87
C THR A 311 -8.63 -0.88 14.47
N ASP A 312 -9.37 -1.61 13.64
CA ASP A 312 -10.33 -2.62 14.10
C ASP A 312 -9.73 -4.03 14.19
N LEU A 313 -8.69 -4.31 13.42
CA LEU A 313 -8.04 -5.63 13.38
C LEU A 313 -7.07 -5.86 14.56
N TYR A 314 -6.41 -4.82 15.05
CA TYR A 314 -5.50 -4.89 16.19
C TYR A 314 -6.23 -4.68 17.52
N THR A 315 -6.16 -5.65 18.41
CA THR A 315 -6.79 -5.61 19.74
C THR A 315 -5.77 -5.63 20.87
N SER A 316 -4.62 -6.27 20.68
CA SER A 316 -3.56 -6.37 21.70
C SER A 316 -2.23 -6.80 21.08
N PRO A 317 -1.10 -6.63 21.77
CA PRO A 317 0.22 -7.10 21.33
C PRO A 317 0.33 -8.60 21.06
N THR A 318 -0.61 -9.37 21.58
CA THR A 318 -0.61 -10.84 21.49
C THR A 318 -1.86 -11.39 20.78
N ASP A 319 -2.58 -10.54 20.05
CA ASP A 319 -3.75 -10.99 19.31
C ASP A 319 -3.35 -11.96 18.18
N THR A 320 -4.29 -12.81 17.81
CA THR A 320 -4.14 -13.77 16.72
C THR A 320 -4.43 -13.17 15.35
N ALA A 321 -4.84 -11.90 15.30
CA ALA A 321 -5.12 -11.16 14.09
C ALA A 321 -3.87 -10.40 13.61
N TYR A 322 -3.86 -9.09 13.76
CA TYR A 322 -2.82 -8.24 13.18
C TYR A 322 -1.42 -8.49 13.78
N ALA A 323 -1.32 -8.56 15.12
CA ALA A 323 -0.02 -8.75 15.77
C ALA A 323 0.66 -10.05 15.32
N MET A 324 -0.11 -11.15 15.23
CA MET A 324 0.40 -12.44 14.75
C MET A 324 0.74 -12.42 13.26
N LEU A 325 -0.07 -11.76 12.43
CA LEU A 325 0.19 -11.63 11.00
C LEU A 325 1.49 -10.86 10.73
N ALA A 326 1.66 -9.69 11.38
CA ALA A 326 2.86 -8.89 11.26
C ALA A 326 4.12 -9.66 11.73
N TYR A 327 4.00 -10.43 12.81
CA TYR A 327 5.07 -11.30 13.30
C TYR A 327 5.46 -12.40 12.29
N LYS A 328 4.47 -13.13 11.75
CA LYS A 328 4.72 -14.18 10.75
C LYS A 328 5.38 -13.61 9.50
N THR A 329 4.88 -12.49 8.98
CA THR A 329 5.42 -11.83 7.79
C THR A 329 6.85 -11.34 8.00
N TYR A 330 7.14 -10.75 9.17
CA TYR A 330 8.51 -10.35 9.54
C TYR A 330 9.47 -11.57 9.57
N ASN A 331 9.08 -12.67 10.20
CA ASN A 331 9.92 -13.85 10.29
C ASN A 331 10.22 -14.46 8.91
N GLU A 332 9.25 -14.54 8.02
CA GLU A 332 9.47 -15.01 6.65
C GLU A 332 10.45 -14.10 5.90
N SER A 333 10.38 -12.80 6.10
CA SER A 333 11.27 -11.83 5.46
C SER A 333 12.74 -11.99 5.88
N LEU A 334 13.02 -12.57 7.04
CA LEU A 334 14.39 -12.89 7.49
C LEU A 334 15.12 -13.89 6.59
N GLY A 335 14.39 -14.65 5.77
CA GLY A 335 14.95 -15.56 4.76
C GLY A 335 15.19 -14.89 3.39
N ILE A 336 14.79 -13.65 3.17
CA ILE A 336 14.81 -12.99 1.86
C ILE A 336 15.96 -11.98 1.79
N PRO A 337 16.95 -12.16 0.90
CA PRO A 337 18.20 -11.38 0.89
C PRO A 337 18.02 -9.86 0.68
N ARG A 338 16.98 -9.41 -0.06
CA ARG A 338 16.78 -7.98 -0.29
C ARG A 338 16.43 -7.20 0.98
N PHE A 339 15.91 -7.86 2.01
CA PHE A 339 15.57 -7.24 3.29
C PHE A 339 16.71 -7.23 4.31
N LEU A 340 17.80 -7.92 4.03
CA LEU A 340 18.90 -8.10 4.98
C LEU A 340 20.17 -7.42 4.47
N PRO A 341 20.45 -6.16 4.88
CA PRO A 341 21.69 -5.48 4.51
C PRO A 341 22.93 -6.14 5.12
N ALA A 342 22.76 -6.79 6.28
CA ALA A 342 23.79 -7.57 6.96
C ALA A 342 23.17 -8.72 7.76
N ALA A 343 23.88 -9.84 7.93
CA ALA A 343 23.39 -11.03 8.62
C ALA A 343 23.00 -10.83 10.09
N GLN A 344 23.44 -9.74 10.71
CA GLN A 344 23.12 -9.40 12.11
C GLN A 344 22.13 -8.25 12.25
N SER A 345 21.52 -7.81 11.16
CA SER A 345 20.58 -6.69 11.13
C SER A 345 19.13 -7.18 11.28
N TYR A 346 18.21 -6.28 11.56
CA TYR A 346 16.77 -6.49 11.42
C TYR A 346 16.39 -6.59 9.93
N SER A 347 15.22 -7.17 9.64
CA SER A 347 14.64 -7.14 8.30
C SER A 347 14.11 -5.75 7.93
N ARG A 348 14.47 -5.26 6.75
CA ARG A 348 13.96 -4.00 6.18
C ARG A 348 12.61 -4.14 5.47
N ILE A 349 11.88 -5.24 5.71
CA ILE A 349 10.51 -5.34 5.20
C ILE A 349 9.69 -4.13 5.66
N ILE A 350 8.91 -3.55 4.76
CA ILE A 350 8.06 -2.40 5.08
C ILE A 350 6.68 -2.93 5.46
N GLN A 351 6.31 -2.81 6.72
CA GLN A 351 4.98 -3.16 7.21
C GLN A 351 4.32 -1.90 7.76
N CYS A 352 3.40 -1.32 6.98
CA CYS A 352 2.67 -0.11 7.30
C CYS A 352 1.25 -0.46 7.75
N ALA A 353 0.84 0.01 8.91
CA ALA A 353 -0.51 -0.20 9.43
C ALA A 353 -1.37 1.06 9.25
N GLU A 354 -2.55 0.94 8.68
CA GLU A 354 -3.56 1.97 8.87
C GLU A 354 -4.13 1.83 10.29
N ALA A 355 -3.43 2.42 11.24
CA ALA A 355 -3.72 2.23 12.66
C ALA A 355 -4.31 3.48 13.33
N LEU A 356 -4.34 4.62 12.62
CA LEU A 356 -4.90 5.90 13.05
C LEU A 356 -4.60 6.21 14.52
N SER A 357 -5.63 6.21 15.37
CA SER A 357 -5.48 6.50 16.80
C SER A 357 -4.66 5.45 17.58
N LYS A 358 -4.49 4.23 17.05
CA LYS A 358 -3.71 3.14 17.67
C LYS A 358 -2.26 3.07 17.17
N ALA A 359 -1.85 3.94 16.24
CA ALA A 359 -0.53 3.88 15.61
C ALA A 359 0.64 3.81 16.61
N PRO A 360 0.69 4.59 17.71
CA PRO A 360 1.77 4.48 18.70
C PRO A 360 1.85 3.12 19.37
N ASP A 361 0.70 2.51 19.69
CA ASP A 361 0.62 1.20 20.33
C ASP A 361 1.05 0.08 19.38
N VAL A 362 0.56 0.13 18.13
CA VAL A 362 0.93 -0.83 17.08
C VAL A 362 2.44 -0.80 16.81
N LEU A 363 3.04 0.39 16.64
CA LEU A 363 4.47 0.54 16.41
C LEU A 363 5.33 0.09 17.61
N GLY A 364 4.86 0.31 18.83
CA GLY A 364 5.57 -0.08 20.04
C GLY A 364 5.51 -1.57 20.35
N ASN A 365 4.47 -2.26 19.91
CA ASN A 365 4.11 -3.58 20.42
C ASN A 365 3.98 -4.69 19.37
N THR A 366 4.03 -4.37 18.06
CA THR A 366 3.97 -5.37 16.99
C THR A 366 5.27 -5.39 16.16
N TYR A 367 5.34 -6.24 15.13
CA TYR A 367 6.45 -6.29 14.17
C TYR A 367 6.23 -5.36 12.96
N THR A 368 5.43 -4.32 13.17
CA THR A 368 5.14 -3.24 12.21
C THR A 368 6.18 -2.13 12.40
N ASN A 369 6.70 -1.58 11.31
CA ASN A 369 7.72 -0.53 11.39
C ASN A 369 7.23 0.84 10.94
N CYS A 370 6.09 0.93 10.27
CA CYS A 370 5.45 2.21 9.94
C CYS A 370 3.94 2.15 10.11
N ALA A 371 3.31 3.31 10.25
CA ALA A 371 1.86 3.40 10.41
C ALA A 371 1.33 4.71 9.85
N TRP A 372 0.15 4.65 9.23
CA TRP A 372 -0.65 5.81 8.91
C TRP A 372 -1.20 6.44 10.18
N GLN A 373 -1.30 7.77 10.15
CA GLN A 373 -1.94 8.58 11.20
C GLN A 373 -2.38 9.94 10.61
N ASP A 374 -3.53 10.44 11.01
CA ASP A 374 -4.16 11.62 10.40
C ASP A 374 -3.78 12.95 11.05
N ASP A 375 -2.85 12.97 12.00
CA ASP A 375 -2.58 14.17 12.79
C ASP A 375 -2.07 15.36 11.96
N LEU A 376 -1.11 15.09 11.06
CA LEU A 376 -0.59 16.13 10.17
C LEU A 376 -1.63 16.56 9.14
N LEU A 377 -2.34 15.61 8.54
CA LEU A 377 -3.42 15.87 7.57
C LEU A 377 -4.49 16.77 8.20
N ASN A 378 -5.07 16.39 9.34
CA ASN A 378 -6.12 17.16 10.03
C ASN A 378 -5.64 18.59 10.39
N THR A 379 -4.39 18.71 10.84
CA THR A 379 -3.78 20.00 11.16
C THR A 379 -3.56 20.83 9.89
N ALA A 380 -3.15 20.21 8.79
CA ALA A 380 -2.91 20.87 7.51
C ALA A 380 -4.22 21.38 6.89
N GLU A 381 -5.29 20.60 6.90
CA GLU A 381 -6.63 21.02 6.45
C GLU A 381 -7.09 22.28 7.20
N TRP A 382 -6.94 22.27 8.53
CA TRP A 382 -7.31 23.41 9.38
C TRP A 382 -6.49 24.67 9.06
N ILE A 383 -5.18 24.53 8.81
CA ILE A 383 -4.29 25.65 8.43
C ILE A 383 -4.60 26.13 7.00
N ALA A 384 -4.79 25.20 6.04
CA ALA A 384 -5.14 25.53 4.66
C ALA A 384 -6.44 26.34 4.57
N ALA A 385 -7.41 26.10 5.48
CA ALA A 385 -8.64 26.88 5.62
C ALA A 385 -8.40 28.32 6.12
N GLY A 386 -7.14 28.70 6.42
CA GLY A 386 -6.76 30.07 6.79
C GLY A 386 -6.65 30.30 8.30
N ASN A 387 -6.66 29.24 9.10
CA ASN A 387 -6.45 29.36 10.53
C ASN A 387 -4.95 29.48 10.88
N THR A 388 -4.67 30.07 12.03
CA THR A 388 -3.30 30.23 12.52
C THR A 388 -2.74 28.92 13.06
N PRO A 389 -1.49 28.52 12.71
CA PRO A 389 -0.85 27.37 13.32
C PRO A 389 -0.84 27.45 14.84
N SER A 390 -1.06 26.33 15.50
CA SER A 390 -1.00 26.18 16.95
C SER A 390 0.19 25.32 17.35
N ASP A 391 0.43 25.19 18.66
CA ASP A 391 1.42 24.27 19.22
C ASP A 391 1.19 22.82 18.80
N GLY A 392 -0.05 22.47 18.44
CA GLY A 392 -0.40 21.15 17.90
C GLY A 392 0.41 20.80 16.64
N LEU A 393 0.68 21.75 15.74
CA LEU A 393 1.49 21.49 14.56
C LEU A 393 2.92 21.04 14.92
N ALA A 394 3.51 21.60 15.97
CA ALA A 394 4.84 21.17 16.41
C ALA A 394 4.87 19.71 16.86
N HIS A 395 3.82 19.24 17.55
CA HIS A 395 3.72 17.85 17.96
C HIS A 395 3.54 16.90 16.78
N THR A 396 2.84 17.33 15.73
CA THR A 396 2.69 16.54 14.51
C THR A 396 3.95 16.52 13.66
N LEU A 397 4.74 17.61 13.64
CA LEU A 397 6.01 17.69 12.91
C LEU A 397 7.16 16.96 13.62
N ASP A 398 7.03 16.73 14.91
CA ASP A 398 8.03 16.02 15.73
C ASP A 398 7.36 14.94 16.61
N PRO A 399 6.80 13.89 16.00
CA PRO A 399 6.09 12.85 16.73
C PRO A 399 6.98 12.04 17.68
N LEU A 400 8.29 12.01 17.44
CA LEU A 400 9.25 11.28 18.28
C LEU A 400 9.68 12.08 19.50
N PHE A 401 9.78 13.41 19.39
CA PHE A 401 10.20 14.29 20.46
C PHE A 401 9.24 14.28 21.66
N SER A 402 7.96 14.26 21.40
CA SER A 402 6.92 14.24 22.45
C SER A 402 6.77 12.87 23.13
N ASN A 403 7.60 11.87 22.82
CA ASN A 403 7.42 10.46 23.19
C ASN A 403 6.05 9.90 22.82
N ARG A 404 5.38 10.54 21.87
CA ARG A 404 4.09 10.11 21.38
C ARG A 404 4.20 8.80 20.58
N TYR A 405 5.30 8.67 19.83
CA TYR A 405 5.64 7.48 19.06
C TYR A 405 6.95 6.88 19.56
N PRO A 406 7.08 5.55 19.59
CA PRO A 406 8.39 4.93 19.82
C PRO A 406 9.33 5.26 18.65
N SER A 407 10.62 5.29 18.92
CA SER A 407 11.64 5.46 17.87
C SER A 407 12.15 4.14 17.34
N THR A 408 12.11 3.10 18.17
CA THR A 408 12.55 1.74 17.83
C THR A 408 11.63 0.69 18.45
N LYS A 409 11.68 -0.51 17.90
CA LYS A 409 11.05 -1.72 18.42
C LYS A 409 12.08 -2.84 18.47
N ALA A 410 12.20 -3.51 19.61
CA ALA A 410 13.02 -4.72 19.72
C ALA A 410 12.41 -5.86 18.90
N VAL A 411 13.18 -6.40 17.97
CA VAL A 411 12.83 -7.53 17.10
C VAL A 411 13.98 -8.55 17.11
N VAL A 412 13.82 -9.69 16.44
CA VAL A 412 14.90 -10.67 16.30
C VAL A 412 15.55 -10.57 14.93
N ASN A 413 16.87 -10.79 14.87
CA ASN A 413 17.61 -10.96 13.62
C ASN A 413 17.58 -12.45 13.16
N PRO A 414 18.15 -12.80 11.98
CA PRO A 414 18.18 -14.19 11.50
C PRO A 414 18.85 -15.20 12.45
N ALA A 415 19.73 -14.72 13.34
CA ALA A 415 20.38 -15.56 14.35
C ALA A 415 19.55 -15.69 15.65
N GLY A 416 18.37 -15.07 15.72
CA GLY A 416 17.51 -15.07 16.90
C GLY A 416 17.93 -14.08 18.01
N ASN A 417 18.89 -13.18 17.73
CA ASN A 417 19.33 -12.19 18.69
C ASN A 417 18.44 -10.93 18.66
N PRO A 418 18.17 -10.30 19.80
CA PRO A 418 17.45 -9.03 19.84
C PRO A 418 18.23 -7.91 19.13
N VAL A 419 17.53 -7.13 18.31
CA VAL A 419 18.05 -5.94 17.63
C VAL A 419 16.96 -4.88 17.61
N ASP A 420 17.35 -3.60 17.64
CA ASP A 420 16.42 -2.50 17.56
C ASP A 420 16.10 -2.16 16.09
N MET A 421 14.86 -2.38 15.69
CA MET A 421 14.31 -1.97 14.40
C MET A 421 13.75 -0.55 14.51
N PRO A 422 14.12 0.38 13.63
CA PRO A 422 13.50 1.70 13.57
C PRO A 422 12.01 1.61 13.27
N VAL A 423 11.21 2.45 13.93
CA VAL A 423 9.78 2.59 13.64
C VAL A 423 9.43 4.08 13.53
N ALA A 424 8.50 4.45 12.65
CA ALA A 424 8.07 5.83 12.46
C ALA A 424 6.66 5.89 11.84
N PRO A 425 5.87 6.96 12.13
CA PRO A 425 4.64 7.19 11.41
C PRO A 425 4.92 7.67 9.97
N PHE A 426 4.01 7.35 9.04
CA PHE A 426 3.90 8.07 7.78
C PHE A 426 3.27 9.44 8.06
N GLN A 427 3.86 10.47 7.46
CA GLN A 427 3.38 11.85 7.49
C GLN A 427 2.83 12.18 6.11
N TYR A 428 1.60 12.68 6.04
CA TYR A 428 0.95 13.01 4.76
C TYR A 428 0.01 14.22 4.90
N LEU A 429 -0.21 14.88 3.78
CA LEU A 429 -1.13 16.01 3.65
C LEU A 429 -2.43 15.60 2.93
N ASN A 430 -2.36 14.48 2.21
CA ASN A 430 -3.44 13.86 1.46
C ASN A 430 -3.30 12.34 1.50
N SER A 431 -4.38 11.63 1.22
CA SER A 431 -4.40 10.19 0.92
C SER A 431 -5.57 9.88 -0.01
N HIS A 432 -5.71 8.64 -0.46
CA HIS A 432 -6.85 8.23 -1.28
C HIS A 432 -8.20 8.45 -0.58
N ASP A 433 -8.25 8.42 0.75
CA ASP A 433 -9.48 8.60 1.54
C ASP A 433 -9.90 10.05 1.74
N HIS A 434 -9.06 11.01 1.37
CA HIS A 434 -9.28 12.41 1.67
C HIS A 434 -9.38 13.26 0.40
N SER A 435 -10.06 14.40 0.52
CA SER A 435 -10.00 15.42 -0.51
C SER A 435 -8.60 16.00 -0.61
N HIS A 436 -8.17 16.39 -1.82
CA HIS A 436 -6.90 17.09 -1.95
C HIS A 436 -6.84 18.33 -1.06
N LEU A 437 -5.71 18.58 -0.41
CA LEU A 437 -5.55 19.68 0.56
C LEU A 437 -5.92 21.05 -0.01
N ILE A 438 -5.74 21.27 -1.32
CA ILE A 438 -6.10 22.52 -2.00
C ILE A 438 -7.60 22.86 -1.87
N VAL A 439 -8.46 21.86 -1.69
CA VAL A 439 -9.92 22.04 -1.52
C VAL A 439 -10.24 22.90 -0.29
N PHE A 440 -9.46 22.76 0.76
CA PHE A 440 -9.65 23.50 2.03
C PHE A 440 -9.14 24.93 1.96
N SER A 441 -8.35 25.30 0.95
CA SER A 441 -7.71 26.63 0.86
C SER A 441 -8.59 27.72 0.24
N GLY A 442 -9.74 27.38 -0.31
CA GLY A 442 -10.62 28.32 -1.03
C GLY A 442 -12.05 27.83 -1.19
N THR A 443 -12.75 28.39 -2.15
CA THR A 443 -14.10 27.94 -2.52
C THR A 443 -13.99 26.74 -3.48
N THR A 444 -14.87 25.76 -3.30
CA THR A 444 -14.99 24.64 -4.23
C THR A 444 -15.99 24.94 -5.34
N GLY A 445 -15.82 24.30 -6.49
CA GLY A 445 -16.78 24.31 -7.60
C GLY A 445 -18.06 23.54 -7.27
N SER A 446 -18.77 23.12 -8.29
CA SER A 446 -19.98 22.29 -8.18
C SER A 446 -19.82 21.02 -9.01
N GLY A 447 -20.56 19.96 -8.67
CA GLY A 447 -20.52 18.67 -9.37
C GLY A 447 -20.44 17.48 -8.42
N VAL A 448 -20.21 16.29 -8.97
CA VAL A 448 -20.06 15.05 -8.18
C VAL A 448 -18.75 15.07 -7.40
N LEU A 449 -17.67 15.53 -8.03
CA LEU A 449 -16.35 15.77 -7.44
C LEU A 449 -16.02 17.25 -7.64
N PRO A 450 -16.57 18.17 -6.82
CA PRO A 450 -16.41 19.61 -7.05
C PRO A 450 -14.95 20.02 -6.86
N PRO A 451 -14.31 20.65 -7.88
CA PRO A 451 -12.89 20.96 -7.83
C PRO A 451 -12.57 22.08 -6.85
N GLY A 452 -11.46 21.97 -6.13
CA GLY A 452 -10.89 23.04 -5.32
C GLY A 452 -10.26 24.17 -6.15
N ASP A 453 -10.09 25.35 -5.54
CA ASP A 453 -9.49 26.53 -6.16
C ASP A 453 -7.96 26.47 -6.19
N ARG A 454 -7.38 26.00 -7.29
CA ARG A 454 -5.94 25.87 -7.49
C ARG A 454 -5.16 27.20 -7.43
N SER A 455 -5.82 28.33 -7.61
CA SER A 455 -5.16 29.64 -7.48
C SER A 455 -4.65 29.92 -6.06
N ARG A 456 -5.07 29.13 -5.09
CA ARG A 456 -4.65 29.21 -3.68
C ARG A 456 -3.46 28.31 -3.34
N PHE A 457 -2.79 27.69 -4.31
CA PHE A 457 -1.67 26.75 -4.12
C PHE A 457 -0.58 27.28 -3.19
N TRP A 458 -0.34 28.58 -3.17
CA TRP A 458 0.66 29.23 -2.33
C TRP A 458 0.42 29.01 -0.83
N ARG A 459 -0.83 28.76 -0.38
CA ARG A 459 -1.14 28.40 1.02
C ARG A 459 -0.59 27.06 1.43
N LEU A 460 -0.37 26.15 0.48
CA LEU A 460 0.12 24.80 0.74
C LEU A 460 1.63 24.76 0.94
N GLN A 461 2.39 25.72 0.39
CA GLN A 461 3.83 25.69 0.34
C GLN A 461 4.51 25.48 1.71
N PRO A 462 4.16 26.20 2.80
CA PRO A 462 4.80 25.96 4.10
C PRO A 462 4.45 24.58 4.68
N LEU A 463 3.29 24.02 4.36
CA LEU A 463 2.90 22.66 4.77
C LEU A 463 3.69 21.60 4.01
N ILE A 464 3.91 21.80 2.71
CA ILE A 464 4.74 20.92 1.86
C ILE A 464 6.20 20.93 2.36
N ILE A 465 6.73 22.12 2.69
CA ILE A 465 8.07 22.23 3.27
C ILE A 465 8.13 21.49 4.61
N ALA A 466 7.13 21.66 5.46
CA ALA A 466 7.00 20.95 6.72
C ALA A 466 7.01 19.43 6.54
N LEU A 467 6.23 18.90 5.59
CA LEU A 467 6.14 17.46 5.30
C LEU A 467 7.53 16.84 5.04
N TYR A 468 8.32 17.47 4.18
CA TYR A 468 9.62 16.93 3.79
C TYR A 468 10.75 17.17 4.82
N THR A 469 10.60 18.16 5.69
CA THR A 469 11.63 18.53 6.66
C THR A 469 11.34 18.07 8.08
N SER A 470 10.12 17.60 8.36
CA SER A 470 9.72 17.04 9.65
C SER A 470 10.32 15.65 9.92
N GLN A 471 10.12 15.14 11.11
CA GLN A 471 10.36 13.75 11.46
C GLN A 471 9.24 12.85 10.90
N GLY A 472 9.49 11.54 10.85
CA GLY A 472 8.61 10.59 10.21
C GLY A 472 8.93 10.42 8.72
N ILE A 473 8.09 9.67 8.02
CA ILE A 473 8.27 9.29 6.63
C ILE A 473 7.27 10.08 5.78
N PRO A 474 7.72 10.95 4.87
CA PRO A 474 6.80 11.68 4.02
C PRO A 474 6.13 10.73 3.02
N MET A 475 4.80 10.82 2.94
CA MET A 475 3.98 10.16 1.94
C MET A 475 3.20 11.20 1.15
N LEU A 476 3.16 11.04 -0.16
CA LEU A 476 2.42 11.85 -1.11
C LEU A 476 1.28 11.03 -1.69
N TRP A 477 0.15 11.67 -1.92
CA TRP A 477 -0.93 11.13 -2.74
C TRP A 477 -0.81 11.62 -4.19
N GLU A 478 -1.14 10.76 -5.16
CA GLU A 478 -1.04 11.07 -6.60
C GLU A 478 -1.68 12.42 -6.96
N GLY A 479 -0.93 13.25 -7.71
CA GLY A 479 -1.37 14.54 -8.19
C GLY A 479 -1.24 15.70 -7.20
N GLU A 480 -0.96 15.47 -5.92
CA GLU A 480 -0.83 16.58 -4.96
C GLU A 480 0.29 17.54 -5.31
N GLU A 481 1.36 17.04 -5.94
CA GLU A 481 2.54 17.80 -6.30
C GLU A 481 2.33 18.81 -7.44
N PHE A 482 1.17 18.76 -8.11
CA PHE A 482 0.75 19.81 -9.04
C PHE A 482 -0.64 20.39 -8.70
N ALA A 483 -1.03 20.28 -7.43
CA ALA A 483 -2.30 20.72 -6.88
C ALA A 483 -3.51 20.12 -7.61
N ASP A 484 -3.52 18.81 -7.80
CA ASP A 484 -4.76 18.13 -8.14
C ASP A 484 -5.84 18.46 -7.10
N ASN A 485 -7.10 18.50 -7.48
CA ASN A 485 -8.06 19.26 -6.71
C ASN A 485 -9.44 18.61 -6.54
N TYR A 486 -9.49 17.27 -6.56
CA TYR A 486 -10.71 16.52 -6.27
C TYR A 486 -11.17 16.72 -4.83
N ASN A 487 -12.46 17.01 -4.68
CA ASN A 487 -13.15 17.08 -3.39
C ASN A 487 -14.07 15.87 -3.24
N LEU A 488 -13.75 15.00 -2.30
CA LEU A 488 -14.49 13.76 -2.05
C LEU A 488 -15.75 13.99 -1.20
N PRO A 489 -16.79 13.16 -1.39
CA PRO A 489 -17.90 13.09 -0.45
C PRO A 489 -17.42 12.76 0.98
N SER A 490 -18.10 13.31 1.98
CA SER A 490 -17.82 12.98 3.39
C SER A 490 -18.25 11.55 3.78
N ASP A 491 -19.20 10.96 3.04
CA ASP A 491 -19.61 9.57 3.25
C ASP A 491 -18.61 8.62 2.58
N GLY A 492 -17.95 7.77 3.38
CA GLY A 492 -16.96 6.81 2.90
C GLY A 492 -17.50 5.84 1.84
N SER A 493 -18.73 5.35 2.00
CA SER A 493 -19.35 4.45 1.02
C SER A 493 -19.64 5.13 -0.33
N ALA A 494 -19.79 6.46 -0.34
CA ALA A 494 -19.99 7.25 -1.57
C ALA A 494 -18.66 7.55 -2.30
N ARG A 495 -17.51 7.27 -1.71
CA ARG A 495 -16.18 7.51 -2.31
C ARG A 495 -15.75 6.34 -3.18
N ILE A 496 -15.97 5.11 -2.71
CA ILE A 496 -15.57 3.88 -3.40
C ILE A 496 -16.24 3.84 -4.77
N GLY A 497 -15.47 3.62 -5.82
CA GLY A 497 -15.97 3.60 -7.20
C GLY A 497 -16.07 5.00 -7.85
N LEU A 498 -15.68 6.09 -7.17
CA LEU A 498 -15.50 7.38 -7.81
C LEU A 498 -14.15 7.44 -8.51
N ARG A 499 -14.17 7.49 -9.84
CA ARG A 499 -12.96 7.64 -10.65
C ARG A 499 -12.41 9.07 -10.54
N ARG A 500 -11.10 9.18 -10.29
CA ARG A 500 -10.36 10.42 -10.10
C ARG A 500 -9.08 10.40 -10.92
N ASP A 501 -9.22 10.34 -12.25
CA ASP A 501 -8.04 10.29 -13.12
C ASP A 501 -7.11 11.48 -12.83
N THR A 502 -5.84 11.20 -12.66
CA THR A 502 -4.81 12.22 -12.39
C THR A 502 -4.80 13.29 -13.48
N HIS A 503 -4.95 14.55 -13.13
CA HIS A 503 -4.98 15.68 -14.08
C HIS A 503 -3.58 16.01 -14.59
N TRP A 504 -2.99 15.16 -15.43
CA TRP A 504 -1.64 15.35 -15.98
C TRP A 504 -1.45 16.67 -16.76
N ASP A 505 -2.53 17.28 -17.24
CA ASP A 505 -2.48 18.59 -17.88
C ASP A 505 -2.14 19.72 -16.88
N TYR A 506 -2.41 19.57 -15.59
CA TYR A 506 -2.02 20.50 -14.53
C TYR A 506 -0.50 20.62 -14.36
N PHE A 507 0.24 19.61 -14.79
CA PHE A 507 1.70 19.65 -14.82
C PHE A 507 2.27 20.85 -15.60
N TYR A 508 1.57 21.34 -16.60
CA TYR A 508 2.06 22.35 -17.54
C TYR A 508 1.60 23.77 -17.21
N ASP A 509 0.69 23.96 -16.27
CA ASP A 509 0.22 25.29 -15.89
C ASP A 509 1.15 25.96 -14.84
N ALA A 510 0.89 27.25 -14.57
CA ALA A 510 1.74 28.03 -13.66
C ALA A 510 1.69 27.51 -12.21
N TYR A 511 0.56 26.95 -11.78
CA TYR A 511 0.39 26.44 -10.40
C TYR A 511 1.12 25.11 -10.23
N GLY A 512 0.92 24.17 -11.16
CA GLY A 512 1.60 22.89 -11.17
C GLY A 512 3.12 23.04 -11.29
N LEU A 513 3.61 23.85 -12.23
CA LEU A 513 5.04 24.11 -12.40
C LEU A 513 5.70 24.65 -11.11
N ALA A 514 5.02 25.55 -10.39
CA ALA A 514 5.55 26.12 -9.15
C ALA A 514 5.67 25.05 -8.05
N LEU A 515 4.65 24.22 -7.87
CA LEU A 515 4.64 23.18 -6.85
C LEU A 515 5.59 22.03 -7.20
N ILE A 516 5.60 21.55 -8.44
CA ILE A 516 6.53 20.48 -8.86
C ILE A 516 7.98 20.88 -8.63
N ARG A 517 8.33 22.16 -8.93
CA ARG A 517 9.67 22.67 -8.60
C ARG A 517 9.97 22.53 -7.10
N LEU A 518 9.03 22.93 -6.25
CA LEU A 518 9.17 22.85 -4.79
C LEU A 518 9.33 21.41 -4.31
N TYR A 519 8.46 20.50 -4.77
CA TYR A 519 8.54 19.08 -4.44
C TYR A 519 9.87 18.44 -4.88
N ARG A 520 10.30 18.71 -6.11
CA ARG A 520 11.60 18.23 -6.62
C ARG A 520 12.77 18.72 -5.76
N ARG A 521 12.75 20.01 -5.38
CA ARG A 521 13.81 20.58 -4.55
C ARG A 521 13.81 19.95 -3.16
N LEU A 522 12.67 19.83 -2.52
CA LEU A 522 12.52 19.20 -1.22
C LEU A 522 12.90 17.72 -1.23
N GLY A 523 12.48 16.98 -2.24
CA GLY A 523 12.88 15.58 -2.44
C GLY A 523 14.40 15.44 -2.59
N SER A 524 15.04 16.31 -3.39
CA SER A 524 16.49 16.35 -3.53
C SER A 524 17.19 16.67 -2.19
N LEU A 525 16.70 17.66 -1.45
CA LEU A 525 17.26 18.02 -0.15
C LEU A 525 17.15 16.87 0.85
N ARG A 526 15.96 16.26 0.99
CA ARG A 526 15.78 15.13 1.91
C ARG A 526 16.67 13.94 1.55
N ARG A 527 16.86 13.66 0.26
CA ARG A 527 17.74 12.57 -0.21
C ARG A 527 19.22 12.87 0.06
N SER A 528 19.67 14.13 -0.05
CA SER A 528 21.06 14.50 0.11
C SER A 528 21.46 14.85 1.55
N LEU A 529 20.53 15.40 2.36
CA LEU A 529 20.81 15.90 3.70
C LEU A 529 20.50 14.84 4.76
N SER A 530 21.53 14.31 5.41
CA SER A 530 21.38 13.37 6.52
C SER A 530 20.61 13.98 7.70
N ALA A 531 20.73 15.28 7.94
CA ALA A 531 19.97 15.97 8.98
C ALA A 531 18.47 15.84 8.81
N LEU A 532 17.92 15.88 7.58
CA LEU A 532 16.49 15.75 7.33
C LEU A 532 15.97 14.31 7.50
N ARG A 533 16.85 13.31 7.44
CA ARG A 533 16.55 11.88 7.63
C ARG A 533 16.87 11.39 9.03
N SER A 534 17.50 12.22 9.85
CA SER A 534 17.84 11.88 11.23
C SER A 534 16.61 11.89 12.14
N ARG A 535 16.75 11.35 13.34
CA ARG A 535 15.72 11.35 14.38
C ARG A 535 15.96 12.41 15.45
N GLU A 536 16.93 13.29 15.24
CA GLU A 536 17.23 14.38 16.14
C GLU A 536 16.64 15.69 15.61
N SER A 537 15.88 16.37 16.46
CA SER A 537 15.28 17.67 16.17
C SER A 537 15.21 18.54 17.41
N PHE A 538 15.08 19.84 17.19
CA PHE A 538 14.82 20.81 18.26
C PHE A 538 13.84 21.86 17.77
N TYR A 539 12.74 22.05 18.48
CA TYR A 539 11.70 23.01 18.17
C TYR A 539 11.86 24.30 18.99
N TYR A 540 11.82 25.46 18.34
CA TYR A 540 11.99 26.77 18.97
C TYR A 540 10.64 27.31 19.45
N TRP A 541 10.12 26.78 20.54
CA TRP A 541 8.80 27.09 21.10
C TRP A 541 8.59 28.57 21.43
N GLN A 542 9.52 29.18 22.14
CA GLN A 542 9.39 30.57 22.58
C GLN A 542 9.30 31.54 21.40
N GLN A 543 10.13 31.34 20.39
CA GLN A 543 10.19 32.17 19.21
C GLN A 543 8.96 31.97 18.34
N SER A 544 8.49 30.74 18.23
CA SER A 544 7.28 30.39 17.46
C SER A 544 6.01 30.93 18.10
N LEU A 545 5.87 30.87 19.42
CA LEU A 545 4.71 31.42 20.15
C LEU A 545 4.61 32.95 20.04
N VAL A 546 5.75 33.65 20.06
CA VAL A 546 5.77 35.13 19.90
C VAL A 546 5.35 35.58 18.51
N ASN A 547 5.64 34.75 17.50
CA ASN A 547 5.38 35.05 16.10
C ASN A 547 4.22 34.22 15.51
N ASN A 548 3.10 34.15 16.16
CA ASN A 548 1.86 33.37 15.87
C ASN A 548 1.66 32.72 14.48
N GLN A 549 2.40 33.15 13.47
CA GLN A 549 2.33 32.66 12.08
C GLN A 549 3.65 32.06 11.60
N MET A 550 4.69 32.07 12.43
CA MET A 550 6.00 31.53 12.09
C MET A 550 6.37 30.37 13.02
N ILE A 551 6.91 29.33 12.44
CA ILE A 551 7.38 28.13 13.14
C ILE A 551 8.82 27.89 12.76
N ALA A 552 9.66 27.56 13.77
CA ALA A 552 11.06 27.25 13.54
C ALA A 552 11.51 26.02 14.32
N TYR A 553 12.29 25.19 13.68
CA TYR A 553 12.95 24.02 14.26
C TYR A 553 14.26 23.75 13.55
N HIS A 554 15.19 23.01 14.19
CA HIS A 554 16.31 22.46 13.45
C HIS A 554 16.32 20.93 13.51
N ARG A 555 16.90 20.35 12.47
CA ARG A 555 17.22 18.93 12.35
C ARG A 555 18.74 18.78 12.47
N HIS A 556 19.18 17.69 13.07
CA HIS A 556 20.59 17.42 13.30
C HIS A 556 20.93 15.96 12.98
N ALA A 557 22.05 15.73 12.34
CA ALA A 557 22.67 14.42 12.20
C ALA A 557 24.08 14.48 12.77
N ALA A 558 24.36 13.63 13.74
CA ALA A 558 25.69 13.50 14.30
C ALA A 558 26.69 12.96 13.25
N ALA A 559 27.97 13.30 13.40
CA ALA A 559 29.01 12.76 12.54
C ALA A 559 29.11 11.23 12.65
N THR A 560 29.26 10.58 11.50
CA THR A 560 29.50 9.13 11.40
C THR A 560 30.81 8.87 10.63
N PRO A 561 31.37 7.65 10.64
CA PRO A 561 32.60 7.36 9.90
C PRO A 561 32.57 7.67 8.40
N GLY A 562 31.37 7.82 7.81
CA GLY A 562 31.19 8.10 6.38
C GLY A 562 30.56 9.45 6.04
N ALA A 563 30.12 10.23 7.05
CA ALA A 563 29.42 11.49 6.84
C ALA A 563 29.74 12.50 7.95
N PRO A 564 29.97 13.80 7.60
CA PRO A 564 30.17 14.86 8.58
C PRO A 564 28.89 15.12 9.39
N GLU A 565 29.05 15.75 10.55
CA GLU A 565 27.92 16.33 11.28
C GLU A 565 27.21 17.37 10.42
N GLN A 566 25.88 17.36 10.47
CA GLN A 566 25.05 18.24 9.64
C GLN A 566 23.87 18.81 10.41
N TYR A 567 23.57 20.07 10.15
CA TYR A 567 22.40 20.76 10.68
C TYR A 567 21.54 21.32 9.54
N ALA A 568 20.23 21.32 9.71
CA ALA A 568 19.27 22.01 8.86
C ALA A 568 18.32 22.84 9.73
N MET A 569 18.38 24.16 9.64
CA MET A 569 17.45 25.10 10.28
C MET A 569 16.28 25.36 9.35
N VAL A 570 15.07 24.98 9.77
CA VAL A 570 13.83 25.16 9.03
C VAL A 570 13.00 26.27 9.67
N ILE A 571 12.54 27.21 8.85
CA ILE A 571 11.71 28.32 9.30
C ILE A 571 10.54 28.46 8.34
N LEU A 572 9.32 28.34 8.86
CA LEU A 572 8.07 28.38 8.10
C LEU A 572 7.29 29.65 8.42
N ASN A 573 6.70 30.28 7.42
CA ASN A 573 5.81 31.43 7.56
C ASN A 573 4.45 31.13 6.93
N PHE A 574 3.42 31.04 7.74
CA PHE A 574 2.04 30.85 7.35
C PHE A 574 1.28 32.18 7.18
N GLY A 575 1.97 33.31 7.44
CA GLY A 575 1.41 34.64 7.34
C GLY A 575 1.23 35.14 5.90
N GLN A 576 0.30 36.07 5.70
CA GLN A 576 -0.01 36.68 4.39
C GLN A 576 1.04 37.73 3.97
N THR A 577 2.00 38.03 4.80
CA THR A 577 3.10 38.99 4.55
C THR A 577 4.41 38.35 4.94
N SER A 578 5.53 38.88 4.40
CA SER A 578 6.86 38.47 4.86
C SER A 578 7.00 38.70 6.36
N GLY A 579 7.49 37.70 7.07
CA GLY A 579 7.70 37.73 8.51
C GLY A 579 9.18 37.71 8.85
N THR A 580 9.55 38.27 10.01
CA THR A 580 10.91 38.24 10.54
C THR A 580 10.91 37.59 11.91
N ILE A 581 11.81 36.62 12.11
CA ILE A 581 12.00 35.91 13.38
C ILE A 581 13.47 36.02 13.81
N THR A 582 13.69 36.05 15.10
CA THR A 582 15.05 36.03 15.68
C THR A 582 15.28 34.70 16.39
N LEU A 583 16.28 33.94 15.98
CA LEU A 583 16.53 32.56 16.43
C LEU A 583 17.99 32.39 16.88
N PRO A 584 18.22 31.63 17.97
CA PRO A 584 19.57 31.16 18.31
C PRO A 584 19.96 30.01 17.37
N PHE A 585 21.00 30.20 16.56
CA PHE A 585 21.51 29.13 15.70
C PHE A 585 22.40 28.17 16.52
N PRO A 586 22.22 26.84 16.37
CA PRO A 586 22.78 25.84 17.28
C PRO A 586 24.30 25.67 17.14
N LYS A 587 24.93 26.13 16.04
CA LYS A 587 26.34 25.94 15.74
C LYS A 587 26.95 27.14 15.00
N ALA A 588 28.19 27.46 15.32
CA ALA A 588 28.99 28.48 14.62
C ALA A 588 29.32 28.01 13.19
N GLY A 589 29.27 28.94 12.24
CA GLY A 589 29.61 28.68 10.83
C GLY A 589 28.81 29.52 9.87
N THR A 590 29.01 29.25 8.59
CA THR A 590 28.25 29.86 7.48
C THR A 590 27.09 28.99 7.11
N TRP A 591 25.90 29.37 7.45
CA TRP A 591 24.67 28.69 7.11
C TRP A 591 24.17 29.18 5.76
N THR A 592 23.89 28.24 4.83
CA THR A 592 23.46 28.54 3.47
C THR A 592 22.00 28.14 3.28
N GLU A 593 21.21 29.06 2.75
CA GLU A 593 19.81 28.77 2.39
C GLU A 593 19.79 27.89 1.14
N GLU A 594 19.20 26.70 1.27
CA GLU A 594 19.23 25.65 0.24
C GLU A 594 17.91 25.46 -0.49
N LEU A 595 16.78 25.92 0.05
CA LEU A 595 15.47 25.68 -0.58
C LEU A 595 15.34 26.38 -1.94
N ASP A 596 15.81 27.64 -2.02
CA ASP A 596 15.77 28.44 -3.24
C ASP A 596 17.13 28.62 -3.92
N ALA A 597 18.15 27.87 -3.53
CA ALA A 597 19.50 28.01 -4.07
C ALA A 597 19.58 27.78 -5.59
N ASP A 598 18.65 27.00 -6.17
CA ASP A 598 18.59 26.70 -7.60
C ASP A 598 18.04 27.85 -8.47
N VAL A 599 17.35 28.84 -7.87
CA VAL A 599 16.77 29.99 -8.59
C VAL A 599 17.39 31.32 -8.22
N ARG A 600 18.16 31.39 -7.14
CA ARG A 600 18.86 32.61 -6.73
C ARG A 600 20.20 32.77 -7.45
N GLN A 601 20.57 33.99 -7.81
CA GLN A 601 21.89 34.29 -8.38
C GLN A 601 23.02 34.08 -7.40
N SER A 602 22.76 34.25 -6.10
CA SER A 602 23.67 33.99 -4.99
C SER A 602 22.89 33.41 -3.83
N PRO A 603 23.33 32.31 -3.19
CA PRO A 603 22.70 31.76 -2.02
C PRO A 603 22.62 32.80 -0.89
N GLU A 604 21.51 32.85 -0.19
CA GLU A 604 21.40 33.60 1.05
C GLU A 604 22.23 32.91 2.15
N THR A 605 23.00 33.66 2.90
CA THR A 605 23.84 33.10 3.96
C THR A 605 23.63 33.82 5.28
N VAL A 606 23.74 33.06 6.38
CA VAL A 606 23.77 33.58 7.76
C VAL A 606 25.09 33.21 8.39
N GLN A 607 25.82 34.24 8.87
CA GLN A 607 27.09 34.06 9.57
C GLN A 607 26.84 33.95 11.06
N VAL A 608 27.19 32.83 11.67
CA VAL A 608 27.02 32.55 13.10
C VAL A 608 28.41 32.48 13.74
N GLY A 609 28.72 33.42 14.63
CA GLY A 609 30.03 33.50 15.28
C GLY A 609 30.24 32.45 16.37
N SER A 610 29.21 32.21 17.16
CA SER A 610 29.19 31.22 18.24
C SER A 610 27.87 30.48 18.30
N ALA A 611 27.89 29.25 18.81
CA ALA A 611 26.64 28.49 19.06
C ALA A 611 25.74 29.29 20.02
N GLY A 612 24.46 29.41 19.63
CA GLY A 612 23.45 30.18 20.36
C GLY A 612 23.37 31.67 19.98
N ASP A 613 24.21 32.15 19.06
CA ASP A 613 24.12 33.52 18.57
C ASP A 613 22.78 33.77 17.90
N LEU A 614 22.14 34.88 18.28
CA LEU A 614 20.85 35.29 17.76
C LEU A 614 20.98 35.84 16.34
N GLN A 615 20.32 35.26 15.41
CA GLN A 615 20.25 35.67 14.02
C GLN A 615 18.84 36.09 13.64
N ARG A 616 18.74 37.17 12.87
CA ARG A 616 17.46 37.67 12.35
C ARG A 616 17.25 37.19 10.93
N VAL A 617 16.17 36.40 10.71
CA VAL A 617 15.83 35.81 9.42
C VAL A 617 14.47 36.35 8.95
N THR A 618 14.39 36.73 7.68
CA THR A 618 13.14 37.15 7.04
C THR A 618 12.67 36.06 6.09
N VAL A 619 11.43 35.61 6.25
CA VAL A 619 10.81 34.54 5.47
C VAL A 619 9.67 35.11 4.65
N PRO A 620 9.56 34.81 3.35
CA PRO A 620 8.42 35.22 2.50
C PRO A 620 7.07 34.77 3.07
N SER A 621 5.99 35.42 2.64
CA SER A 621 4.62 35.00 3.01
C SER A 621 4.31 33.61 2.46
N ASN A 622 3.61 32.79 3.25
CA ASN A 622 3.18 31.45 2.88
C ASN A 622 4.30 30.60 2.25
N TYR A 623 5.47 30.63 2.89
CA TYR A 623 6.68 29.91 2.42
C TYR A 623 7.58 29.49 3.59
N GLY A 624 8.77 29.01 3.28
CA GLY A 624 9.78 28.65 4.27
C GLY A 624 11.19 28.89 3.78
N CYS A 625 12.16 28.71 4.69
CA CYS A 625 13.60 28.67 4.40
C CYS A 625 14.22 27.44 5.05
N VAL A 626 15.24 26.89 4.40
CA VAL A 626 16.03 25.75 4.92
C VAL A 626 17.51 26.14 4.86
N PHE A 627 18.06 26.54 6.00
CA PHE A 627 19.49 26.85 6.12
C PHE A 627 20.27 25.63 6.56
N VAL A 628 21.35 25.29 5.86
CA VAL A 628 22.18 24.10 6.09
C VAL A 628 23.59 24.50 6.47
N LEU A 629 24.18 23.77 7.45
CA LEU A 629 25.57 23.85 7.89
C LEU A 629 26.18 22.45 7.87
#